data_b55c29b1a13576c3794ba718f0c142bd
#
_entry.id   b55c29b1a13576c3794ba718f0c142bd
#
_cell.length_a   1.000
_cell.length_b   1.000
_cell.length_c   1.000
_cell.angle_alpha   90.00
_cell.angle_beta   90.00
_cell.angle_gamma   90.00
#
_symmetry.space_group_name_H-M   'P 1'
#
loop_
_entity.id
_entity.type
_entity.pdbx_description
1 polymer ?
#
loop_
_entity_poly.entity_id
_entity_poly.type
_entity_poly.pdbx_seq_one_letter_code
_entity_poly.pdbx_strand_id
1 'polypeptide(L)'
;SPENTVGTMSLWKKAHELKGNECQVLTLYKSLNQSEPGICLNLPFISTKSSYLNARHKYYKIFRGGLGDYQEREGSPPIWEPSSFVEKLYFKIRDWVWSFYIEKAINKYHLLDYDIYHFEWGLDLYRDCRFAKEISKKNKPIICTYHGQDMRTRGVIKELNQISNLNLTSELDLLYKHPEIKYLFLPYETEKYSIKKGVSDLIKICHSPTNRYYKGSEDIIKVCNELDQQGIIKFLLIEGKSQNEVIKIKKDCDVYIDQIHNRGGWGYGMSSVEALSMGLVCMTELVPKYQKFIPDHPFIDINKTNLREKIIHLSKNKDIVLRKKDDGKKWVKKYHDIS
;
A
#
# COMPACT_ATOMS: atom_id res chain seq x y z
N SER A 1 -12.49 -5.48 4.26
CA SER A 1 -11.66 -4.28 4.03
C SER A 1 -12.50 -3.01 3.96
N PRO A 2 -11.99 -1.83 4.40
CA PRO A 2 -12.68 -0.57 4.13
C PRO A 2 -12.86 -0.32 2.62
N GLU A 3 -11.78 -0.45 1.86
CA GLU A 3 -11.75 -0.26 0.40
C GLU A 3 -10.67 -1.15 -0.25
N ASN A 4 -10.68 -1.25 -1.59
CA ASN A 4 -9.64 -1.94 -2.34
C ASN A 4 -8.42 -1.02 -2.54
N THR A 5 -7.61 -0.85 -1.49
CA THR A 5 -6.44 0.02 -1.52
C THR A 5 -5.39 -0.50 -2.50
N VAL A 6 -4.98 0.34 -3.45
CA VAL A 6 -4.00 0.05 -4.52
C VAL A 6 -4.20 -1.30 -5.23
N GLY A 7 -5.44 -1.83 -5.23
CA GLY A 7 -5.77 -3.09 -5.88
C GLY A 7 -5.34 -4.36 -5.14
N THR A 8 -4.83 -4.24 -3.91
CA THR A 8 -4.31 -5.37 -3.13
C THR A 8 -5.35 -6.46 -2.89
N MET A 9 -6.61 -6.06 -2.62
CA MET A 9 -7.70 -7.02 -2.42
C MET A 9 -8.01 -7.85 -3.67
N SER A 10 -7.94 -7.22 -4.85
CA SER A 10 -8.10 -7.95 -6.12
C SER A 10 -6.98 -8.97 -6.33
N LEU A 11 -5.76 -8.62 -5.94
CA LEU A 11 -4.59 -9.52 -6.05
C LEU A 11 -4.67 -10.67 -5.05
N TRP A 12 -5.09 -10.41 -3.79
CA TRP A 12 -5.35 -11.47 -2.81
C TRP A 12 -6.41 -12.45 -3.29
N LYS A 13 -7.56 -11.92 -3.75
CA LYS A 13 -8.62 -12.76 -4.31
C LYS A 13 -8.07 -13.65 -5.42
N LYS A 14 -7.38 -13.07 -6.39
CA LYS A 14 -6.79 -13.82 -7.52
C LYS A 14 -5.79 -14.87 -7.05
N ALA A 15 -4.92 -14.53 -6.08
CA ALA A 15 -3.95 -15.49 -5.54
C ALA A 15 -4.62 -16.71 -4.89
N HIS A 16 -5.72 -16.50 -4.14
CA HIS A 16 -6.50 -17.59 -3.57
C HIS A 16 -7.20 -18.43 -4.62
N GLU A 17 -7.81 -17.80 -5.62
CA GLU A 17 -8.49 -18.49 -6.73
C GLU A 17 -7.53 -19.33 -7.57
N LEU A 18 -6.29 -18.87 -7.80
CA LEU A 18 -5.23 -19.63 -8.47
C LEU A 18 -4.82 -20.91 -7.70
N LYS A 19 -5.05 -20.94 -6.38
CA LYS A 19 -4.81 -22.13 -5.54
C LYS A 19 -6.07 -22.99 -5.36
N GLY A 20 -7.14 -22.71 -6.12
CA GLY A 20 -8.39 -23.48 -6.06
C GLY A 20 -9.32 -23.11 -4.90
N ASN A 21 -9.06 -22.04 -4.16
CA ASN A 21 -9.90 -21.57 -3.07
C ASN A 21 -11.03 -20.65 -3.60
N GLU A 22 -12.22 -20.76 -3.03
CA GLU A 22 -13.24 -19.74 -3.21
C GLU A 22 -12.92 -18.53 -2.35
N CYS A 23 -12.82 -17.34 -2.95
CA CYS A 23 -12.48 -16.11 -2.24
C CYS A 23 -13.49 -15.01 -2.52
N GLN A 24 -14.17 -14.55 -1.46
CA GLN A 24 -15.08 -13.42 -1.52
C GLN A 24 -14.47 -12.19 -0.85
N VAL A 25 -14.41 -11.09 -1.58
CA VAL A 25 -13.97 -9.80 -1.02
C VAL A 25 -15.18 -8.94 -0.70
N LEU A 26 -15.15 -8.31 0.48
CA LEU A 26 -16.18 -7.40 0.94
C LEU A 26 -15.53 -6.05 1.29
N THR A 27 -16.05 -4.96 0.69
CA THR A 27 -15.64 -3.58 0.96
C THR A 27 -16.76 -2.78 1.60
N LEU A 28 -16.41 -1.80 2.44
CA LEU A 28 -17.40 -0.95 3.11
C LEU A 28 -17.89 0.17 2.21
N TYR A 29 -17.02 0.67 1.32
CA TYR A 29 -17.33 1.69 0.32
C TYR A 29 -16.50 1.50 -0.94
N LYS A 30 -16.95 2.13 -2.03
CA LYS A 30 -16.28 2.03 -3.33
C LYS A 30 -15.03 2.88 -3.38
N SER A 31 -13.91 2.31 -3.79
CA SER A 31 -12.68 3.04 -4.08
C SER A 31 -12.83 3.92 -5.32
N LEU A 32 -12.21 5.11 -5.33
CA LEU A 32 -12.27 6.03 -6.47
C LEU A 32 -11.49 5.54 -7.69
N ASN A 33 -10.36 4.85 -7.44
CA ASN A 33 -9.36 4.57 -8.48
C ASN A 33 -9.18 3.09 -8.78
N GLN A 34 -9.95 2.21 -8.14
CA GLN A 34 -9.83 0.76 -8.29
C GLN A 34 -11.19 0.14 -8.59
N SER A 35 -11.18 -0.94 -9.36
CA SER A 35 -12.38 -1.77 -9.56
C SER A 35 -12.76 -2.49 -8.25
N GLU A 36 -14.06 -2.69 -8.05
CA GLU A 36 -14.52 -3.49 -6.92
C GLU A 36 -14.21 -4.97 -7.16
N PRO A 37 -13.47 -5.62 -6.23
CA PRO A 37 -13.10 -7.03 -6.38
C PRO A 37 -14.22 -8.01 -5.98
N GLY A 38 -15.32 -7.50 -5.43
CA GLY A 38 -16.41 -8.31 -4.91
C GLY A 38 -17.61 -7.51 -4.45
N ILE A 39 -18.10 -7.79 -3.23
CA ILE A 39 -19.27 -7.15 -2.65
C ILE A 39 -18.89 -5.79 -2.06
N CYS A 40 -19.54 -4.71 -2.51
CA CYS A 40 -19.43 -3.40 -1.89
C CYS A 40 -20.72 -3.06 -1.13
N LEU A 41 -20.61 -2.82 0.17
CA LEU A 41 -21.78 -2.54 1.02
C LEU A 41 -22.31 -1.12 0.88
N ASN A 42 -21.50 -0.17 0.36
CA ASN A 42 -21.86 1.24 0.23
C ASN A 42 -22.46 1.82 1.52
N LEU A 43 -21.80 1.58 2.66
CA LEU A 43 -22.31 1.96 3.97
C LEU A 43 -22.44 3.48 4.12
N PRO A 44 -23.45 3.98 4.85
CA PRO A 44 -23.58 5.40 5.16
C PRO A 44 -22.46 5.88 6.08
N PHE A 45 -22.29 7.20 6.21
CA PHE A 45 -21.23 7.87 7.01
C PHE A 45 -19.80 7.59 6.58
N ILE A 46 -19.61 7.02 5.40
CA ILE A 46 -18.32 6.93 4.70
C ILE A 46 -18.52 7.47 3.29
N SER A 47 -17.64 8.37 2.85
CA SER A 47 -17.74 8.96 1.54
C SER A 47 -16.37 9.38 1.02
N THR A 48 -16.18 9.26 -0.28
CA THR A 48 -15.02 9.79 -1.02
C THR A 48 -15.25 11.24 -1.50
N LYS A 49 -16.41 11.84 -1.20
CA LYS A 49 -16.71 13.25 -1.57
C LYS A 49 -15.77 14.20 -0.86
N SER A 50 -15.32 15.24 -1.56
CA SER A 50 -14.36 16.22 -1.03
C SER A 50 -14.84 16.90 0.25
N SER A 51 -16.13 17.18 0.39
CA SER A 51 -16.70 17.77 1.61
C SER A 51 -16.53 16.87 2.84
N TYR A 52 -16.79 15.57 2.68
CA TYR A 52 -16.59 14.59 3.75
C TYR A 52 -15.11 14.42 4.09
N LEU A 53 -14.25 14.30 3.07
CA LEU A 53 -12.80 14.19 3.27
C LEU A 53 -12.24 15.42 3.97
N ASN A 54 -12.68 16.62 3.62
CA ASN A 54 -12.27 17.86 4.28
C ASN A 54 -12.74 17.92 5.74
N ALA A 55 -13.97 17.52 6.03
CA ALA A 55 -14.46 17.44 7.42
C ALA A 55 -13.66 16.42 8.24
N ARG A 56 -13.38 15.25 7.65
CA ARG A 56 -12.52 14.22 8.26
C ARG A 56 -11.10 14.73 8.48
N HIS A 57 -10.50 15.44 7.54
CA HIS A 57 -9.17 16.05 7.68
C HIS A 57 -9.13 17.05 8.86
N LYS A 58 -10.14 17.93 8.95
CA LYS A 58 -10.24 18.86 10.08
C LYS A 58 -10.34 18.13 11.41
N TYR A 59 -11.18 17.09 11.49
CA TYR A 59 -11.29 16.25 12.67
C TYR A 59 -9.95 15.61 13.07
N TYR A 60 -9.26 14.97 12.12
CA TYR A 60 -7.97 14.34 12.36
C TYR A 60 -6.89 15.36 12.77
N LYS A 61 -6.90 16.55 12.18
CA LYS A 61 -5.98 17.63 12.57
C LYS A 61 -6.19 18.09 14.01
N ILE A 62 -7.42 18.18 14.46
CA ILE A 62 -7.75 18.65 15.82
C ILE A 62 -7.50 17.57 16.88
N PHE A 63 -7.91 16.33 16.60
CA PHE A 63 -7.97 15.26 17.61
C PHE A 63 -6.90 14.18 17.46
N ARG A 64 -6.20 14.12 16.33
CA ARG A 64 -5.27 13.03 15.98
C ARG A 64 -3.95 13.51 15.38
N GLY A 65 -3.61 14.80 15.44
CA GLY A 65 -2.38 15.36 14.91
C GLY A 65 -2.34 15.57 13.40
N GLY A 66 -3.46 15.33 12.69
CA GLY A 66 -3.57 15.58 11.24
C GLY A 66 -3.09 14.42 10.36
N LEU A 67 -3.20 14.61 9.03
CA LEU A 67 -2.78 13.61 8.02
C LEU A 67 -1.41 13.92 7.39
N GLY A 68 -0.77 15.01 7.76
CA GLY A 68 0.56 15.40 7.29
C GLY A 68 1.60 15.45 8.43
N ASP A 69 1.11 15.65 9.64
CA ASP A 69 1.94 15.81 10.84
C ASP A 69 1.46 14.84 11.93
N TYR A 70 1.11 13.61 11.57
CA TYR A 70 0.67 12.70 12.61
C TYR A 70 1.82 12.22 13.46
N GLN A 71 1.63 12.37 14.77
CA GLN A 71 2.47 11.70 15.73
C GLN A 71 2.24 10.20 15.61
N GLU A 72 3.32 9.46 15.48
CA GLU A 72 3.26 8.01 15.62
C GLU A 72 2.76 7.66 17.01
N ARG A 73 1.83 6.72 17.09
CA ARG A 73 1.39 6.22 18.39
C ARG A 73 2.48 5.39 19.04
N GLU A 74 2.66 5.62 20.32
CA GLU A 74 3.52 4.81 21.17
C GLU A 74 2.86 3.47 21.53
N GLY A 75 3.69 2.50 21.88
CA GLY A 75 3.26 1.16 22.30
C GLY A 75 3.70 0.06 21.33
N SER A 76 3.72 -1.18 21.83
CA SER A 76 4.11 -2.36 21.07
C SER A 76 3.15 -3.52 21.36
N PRO A 77 2.08 -3.65 20.57
CA PRO A 77 1.62 -2.75 19.52
C PRO A 77 0.97 -1.47 20.08
N PRO A 78 0.93 -0.38 19.30
CA PRO A 78 0.15 0.79 19.68
C PRO A 78 -1.34 0.45 19.62
N ILE A 79 -2.10 0.86 20.64
CA ILE A 79 -3.53 0.50 20.77
C ILE A 79 -4.42 1.68 20.39
N TRP A 80 -5.47 1.37 19.63
CA TRP A 80 -6.51 2.33 19.32
C TRP A 80 -7.44 2.53 20.53
N GLU A 81 -7.67 3.79 20.85
CA GLU A 81 -8.70 4.21 21.78
C GLU A 81 -9.47 5.40 21.21
N PRO A 82 -10.76 5.57 21.54
CA PRO A 82 -11.50 6.78 21.17
C PRO A 82 -10.81 8.00 21.78
N SER A 83 -10.59 9.05 20.98
CA SER A 83 -9.95 10.29 21.44
C SER A 83 -10.85 11.13 22.36
N SER A 84 -12.16 10.86 22.36
CA SER A 84 -13.16 11.57 23.13
C SER A 84 -14.42 10.74 23.33
N PHE A 85 -15.26 11.18 24.28
CA PHE A 85 -16.60 10.60 24.45
C PHE A 85 -17.46 10.77 23.19
N VAL A 86 -17.31 11.87 22.47
CA VAL A 86 -18.03 12.13 21.22
C VAL A 86 -17.63 11.12 20.14
N GLU A 87 -16.35 10.81 20.01
CA GLU A 87 -15.89 9.77 19.07
C GLU A 87 -16.44 8.39 19.44
N LYS A 88 -16.43 8.06 20.74
CA LYS A 88 -17.03 6.82 21.24
C LYS A 88 -18.52 6.70 20.91
N LEU A 89 -19.28 7.78 21.11
CA LEU A 89 -20.70 7.83 20.78
C LEU A 89 -20.93 7.75 19.27
N TYR A 90 -20.11 8.47 18.47
CA TYR A 90 -20.17 8.39 17.03
C TYR A 90 -20.03 6.95 16.52
N PHE A 91 -19.03 6.19 16.99
CA PHE A 91 -18.85 4.81 16.56
C PHE A 91 -20.01 3.91 17.00
N LYS A 92 -20.62 4.14 18.19
CA LYS A 92 -21.81 3.39 18.60
C LYS A 92 -23.02 3.63 17.70
N ILE A 93 -23.30 4.91 17.38
CA ILE A 93 -24.42 5.27 16.49
C ILE A 93 -24.14 4.73 15.07
N ARG A 94 -22.92 4.91 14.57
CA ARG A 94 -22.52 4.39 13.27
C ARG A 94 -22.73 2.88 13.19
N ASP A 95 -22.24 2.13 14.14
CA ASP A 95 -22.32 0.66 14.15
C ASP A 95 -23.77 0.17 14.31
N TRP A 96 -24.60 0.93 15.03
CA TRP A 96 -26.03 0.66 15.10
C TRP A 96 -26.72 0.84 13.73
N VAL A 97 -26.45 1.95 13.04
CA VAL A 97 -26.98 2.16 11.67
C VAL A 97 -26.43 1.12 10.71
N TRP A 98 -25.14 0.82 10.79
CA TRP A 98 -24.50 -0.16 9.90
C TRP A 98 -25.03 -1.57 10.10
N SER A 99 -25.50 -1.93 11.31
CA SER A 99 -26.02 -3.26 11.57
C SER A 99 -27.16 -3.64 10.61
N PHE A 100 -28.03 -2.71 10.23
CA PHE A 100 -29.12 -2.98 9.27
C PHE A 100 -28.61 -3.41 7.88
N TYR A 101 -27.49 -2.88 7.45
CA TYR A 101 -26.87 -3.22 6.15
C TYR A 101 -26.02 -4.48 6.26
N ILE A 102 -25.23 -4.57 7.32
CA ILE A 102 -24.28 -5.67 7.53
C ILE A 102 -25.01 -6.97 7.81
N GLU A 103 -26.01 -6.99 8.69
CA GLU A 103 -26.81 -8.20 8.97
C GLU A 103 -27.51 -8.71 7.69
N LYS A 104 -28.06 -7.80 6.89
CA LYS A 104 -28.63 -8.16 5.59
C LYS A 104 -27.58 -8.78 4.66
N ALA A 105 -26.35 -8.25 4.66
CA ALA A 105 -25.26 -8.78 3.84
C ALA A 105 -24.76 -10.14 4.36
N ILE A 106 -24.64 -10.31 5.69
CA ILE A 106 -24.26 -11.58 6.32
C ILE A 106 -25.22 -12.69 5.86
N ASN A 107 -26.52 -12.44 5.94
CA ASN A 107 -27.53 -13.42 5.55
C ASN A 107 -27.57 -13.64 4.03
N LYS A 108 -27.51 -12.57 3.23
CA LYS A 108 -27.62 -12.66 1.77
C LYS A 108 -26.43 -13.37 1.13
N TYR A 109 -25.23 -13.16 1.65
CA TYR A 109 -23.98 -13.64 1.08
C TYR A 109 -23.34 -14.75 1.92
N HIS A 110 -24.06 -15.26 2.92
CA HIS A 110 -23.60 -16.35 3.79
C HIS A 110 -22.20 -16.09 4.38
N LEU A 111 -21.97 -14.83 4.86
CA LEU A 111 -20.65 -14.38 5.27
C LEU A 111 -20.07 -15.10 6.50
N LEU A 112 -20.84 -15.93 7.20
CA LEU A 112 -20.38 -16.74 8.33
C LEU A 112 -20.02 -18.18 7.93
N ASP A 113 -20.13 -18.55 6.65
CA ASP A 113 -19.93 -19.94 6.20
C ASP A 113 -18.53 -20.21 5.66
N TYR A 114 -17.71 -19.17 5.44
CA TYR A 114 -16.32 -19.31 5.04
C TYR A 114 -15.45 -19.95 6.12
N ASP A 115 -14.36 -20.61 5.70
CA ASP A 115 -13.45 -21.31 6.60
C ASP A 115 -12.41 -20.37 7.22
N ILE A 116 -11.97 -19.30 6.50
CA ILE A 116 -10.93 -18.36 6.93
C ILE A 116 -11.41 -16.93 6.70
N TYR A 117 -11.08 -16.04 7.61
CA TYR A 117 -11.43 -14.61 7.52
C TYR A 117 -10.20 -13.73 7.56
N HIS A 118 -10.10 -12.82 6.59
CA HIS A 118 -8.99 -11.90 6.47
C HIS A 118 -9.47 -10.45 6.60
N PHE A 119 -9.04 -9.77 7.67
CA PHE A 119 -9.36 -8.39 7.98
C PHE A 119 -8.21 -7.47 7.55
N GLU A 120 -8.44 -6.72 6.51
CA GLU A 120 -7.50 -5.69 6.05
C GLU A 120 -7.57 -4.45 6.95
N TRP A 121 -6.42 -3.80 7.16
CA TRP A 121 -6.25 -2.66 8.05
C TRP A 121 -6.51 -3.00 9.53
N GLY A 122 -6.54 -4.27 9.90
CA GLY A 122 -6.95 -4.69 11.23
C GLY A 122 -8.31 -4.10 11.63
N LEU A 123 -9.29 -4.14 10.71
CA LEU A 123 -10.63 -3.58 10.92
C LEU A 123 -11.70 -4.64 10.68
N ASP A 124 -12.55 -4.84 11.69
CA ASP A 124 -13.80 -5.56 11.55
C ASP A 124 -14.89 -4.68 10.90
N LEU A 125 -16.02 -5.27 10.56
CA LEU A 125 -17.21 -4.58 10.05
C LEU A 125 -17.77 -3.59 11.08
N TYR A 126 -17.59 -3.90 12.37
CA TYR A 126 -17.98 -3.06 13.50
C TYR A 126 -16.76 -2.63 14.33
N ARG A 127 -16.86 -1.50 14.98
CA ARG A 127 -15.76 -1.01 15.83
C ARG A 127 -15.60 -1.83 17.12
N ASP A 128 -16.66 -2.47 17.61
CA ASP A 128 -16.65 -3.35 18.77
C ASP A 128 -16.24 -4.80 18.46
N CYS A 129 -15.88 -5.08 17.21
CA CYS A 129 -15.42 -6.38 16.72
C CYS A 129 -16.43 -7.53 16.90
N ARG A 130 -17.74 -7.22 16.91
CA ARG A 130 -18.76 -8.27 17.14
C ARG A 130 -18.80 -9.32 16.06
N PHE A 131 -18.54 -8.98 14.79
CA PHE A 131 -18.50 -9.94 13.69
C PHE A 131 -17.29 -10.89 13.83
N ALA A 132 -16.10 -10.35 14.08
CA ALA A 132 -14.90 -11.16 14.32
C ALA A 132 -15.03 -12.04 15.58
N LYS A 133 -15.66 -11.52 16.66
CA LYS A 133 -15.95 -12.31 17.86
C LYS A 133 -16.89 -13.49 17.57
N GLU A 134 -17.87 -13.33 16.67
CA GLU A 134 -18.73 -14.42 16.26
C GLU A 134 -17.99 -15.49 15.46
N ILE A 135 -17.10 -15.08 14.55
CA ILE A 135 -16.20 -15.96 13.81
C ILE A 135 -15.30 -16.75 14.76
N SER A 136 -14.70 -16.08 15.73
CA SER A 136 -13.83 -16.70 16.74
C SER A 136 -14.58 -17.74 17.60
N LYS A 137 -15.83 -17.47 17.98
CA LYS A 137 -16.69 -18.44 18.70
C LYS A 137 -16.95 -19.71 17.89
N LYS A 138 -16.91 -19.63 16.56
CA LYS A 138 -17.04 -20.78 15.66
C LYS A 138 -15.69 -21.47 15.39
N ASN A 139 -14.62 -21.10 16.10
CA ASN A 139 -13.26 -21.61 15.94
C ASN A 139 -12.69 -21.45 14.52
N LYS A 140 -13.12 -20.42 13.78
CA LYS A 140 -12.62 -20.14 12.43
C LYS A 140 -11.42 -19.21 12.49
N PRO A 141 -10.34 -19.49 11.72
CA PRO A 141 -9.15 -18.66 11.71
C PRO A 141 -9.40 -17.22 11.25
N ILE A 142 -8.76 -16.29 11.96
CA ILE A 142 -8.80 -14.86 11.69
C ILE A 142 -7.39 -14.38 11.37
N ILE A 143 -7.24 -13.73 10.22
CA ILE A 143 -6.00 -13.09 9.76
C ILE A 143 -6.24 -11.59 9.74
N CYS A 144 -5.28 -10.80 10.22
CA CYS A 144 -5.28 -9.34 10.11
C CYS A 144 -4.06 -8.88 9.34
N THR A 145 -4.26 -8.06 8.30
CA THR A 145 -3.15 -7.34 7.65
C THR A 145 -3.18 -5.87 8.07
N TYR A 146 -2.01 -5.39 8.45
CA TYR A 146 -1.77 -4.00 8.84
C TYR A 146 -0.87 -3.30 7.83
N HIS A 147 -1.25 -2.07 7.52
CA HIS A 147 -0.49 -1.15 6.70
C HIS A 147 0.08 -0.01 7.56
N GLY A 148 0.93 0.81 7.01
CA GLY A 148 1.62 1.82 7.80
C GLY A 148 0.70 2.84 8.45
N GLN A 149 -0.24 3.37 7.69
CA GLN A 149 -1.10 4.45 8.18
C GLN A 149 -2.04 3.98 9.30
N ASP A 150 -2.55 2.76 9.24
CA ASP A 150 -3.43 2.22 10.28
C ASP A 150 -2.67 1.97 11.58
N MET A 151 -1.55 1.28 11.53
CA MET A 151 -0.80 0.94 12.73
C MET A 151 -0.02 2.12 13.31
N ARG A 152 0.63 2.96 12.47
CA ARG A 152 1.40 4.12 12.97
C ARG A 152 0.52 5.18 13.61
N THR A 153 -0.70 5.41 13.08
CA THR A 153 -1.54 6.54 13.51
C THR A 153 -2.77 6.16 14.31
N ARG A 154 -3.45 5.09 13.95
CA ARG A 154 -4.61 4.58 14.68
C ARG A 154 -4.20 3.64 15.81
N GLY A 155 -3.32 2.71 15.53
CA GLY A 155 -3.04 1.55 16.36
C GLY A 155 -3.99 0.38 16.10
N VAL A 156 -3.71 -0.77 16.70
CA VAL A 156 -4.53 -1.97 16.63
C VAL A 156 -5.80 -1.84 17.47
N ILE A 157 -6.88 -2.46 17.05
CA ILE A 157 -8.07 -2.62 17.89
C ILE A 157 -7.81 -3.83 18.81
N LYS A 158 -7.73 -3.58 20.11
CA LYS A 158 -7.29 -4.55 21.11
C LYS A 158 -8.05 -5.89 20.99
N GLU A 159 -9.37 -5.84 20.91
CA GLU A 159 -10.21 -7.02 20.82
C GLU A 159 -9.95 -7.85 19.57
N LEU A 160 -9.78 -7.21 18.42
CA LEU A 160 -9.49 -7.90 17.16
C LEU A 160 -8.08 -8.52 17.20
N ASN A 161 -7.10 -7.78 17.74
CA ASN A 161 -5.73 -8.25 17.86
C ASN A 161 -5.61 -9.49 18.77
N GLN A 162 -6.43 -9.54 19.85
CA GLN A 162 -6.42 -10.68 20.78
C GLN A 162 -7.02 -11.96 20.19
N ILE A 163 -7.95 -11.87 19.27
CA ILE A 163 -8.59 -13.02 18.63
C ILE A 163 -8.01 -13.38 17.26
N SER A 164 -7.10 -12.55 16.75
CA SER A 164 -6.40 -12.82 15.49
C SER A 164 -5.41 -13.96 15.66
N ASN A 165 -5.48 -14.95 14.76
CA ASN A 165 -4.56 -16.09 14.73
C ASN A 165 -3.25 -15.73 14.02
N LEU A 166 -3.27 -14.73 13.13
CA LEU A 166 -2.12 -14.31 12.33
C LEU A 166 -2.21 -12.82 12.00
N ASN A 167 -1.18 -12.09 12.36
CA ASN A 167 -1.01 -10.68 11.99
C ASN A 167 0.06 -10.54 10.92
N LEU A 168 -0.24 -9.82 9.85
CA LEU A 168 0.62 -9.65 8.68
C LEU A 168 0.87 -8.18 8.36
N THR A 169 2.01 -7.91 7.74
CA THR A 169 2.34 -6.61 7.16
C THR A 169 3.29 -6.76 5.98
N SER A 170 3.21 -5.82 5.04
CA SER A 170 4.20 -5.65 3.98
C SER A 170 5.14 -4.46 4.23
N GLU A 171 5.13 -3.90 5.44
CA GLU A 171 5.97 -2.77 5.82
C GLU A 171 6.94 -3.15 6.93
N LEU A 172 8.23 -3.04 6.65
CA LEU A 172 9.30 -3.56 7.53
C LEU A 172 9.33 -2.89 8.91
N ASP A 173 9.06 -1.59 8.97
CA ASP A 173 9.07 -0.85 10.24
C ASP A 173 7.98 -1.35 11.21
N LEU A 174 6.89 -1.90 10.71
CA LEU A 174 5.81 -2.44 11.55
C LEU A 174 6.23 -3.72 12.30
N LEU A 175 7.26 -4.43 11.84
CA LEU A 175 7.84 -5.56 12.59
C LEU A 175 8.43 -5.11 13.94
N TYR A 176 8.79 -3.84 14.06
CA TYR A 176 9.31 -3.25 15.30
C TYR A 176 8.23 -2.62 16.17
N LYS A 177 7.00 -2.50 15.64
CA LYS A 177 5.85 -1.93 16.35
C LYS A 177 4.90 -2.98 16.91
N HIS A 178 4.96 -4.21 16.41
CA HIS A 178 4.07 -5.28 16.82
C HIS A 178 4.85 -6.59 16.98
N PRO A 179 4.94 -7.18 18.19
CA PRO A 179 5.82 -8.34 18.46
C PRO A 179 5.41 -9.61 17.72
N GLU A 180 4.12 -9.76 17.38
CA GLU A 180 3.56 -10.96 16.76
C GLU A 180 3.21 -10.79 15.29
N ILE A 181 3.63 -9.67 14.67
CA ILE A 181 3.36 -9.43 13.24
C ILE A 181 4.40 -10.13 12.37
N LYS A 182 3.98 -10.74 11.27
CA LYS A 182 4.86 -11.36 10.29
C LYS A 182 4.90 -10.58 9.01
N TYR A 183 6.07 -10.54 8.38
CA TYR A 183 6.24 -9.88 7.10
C TYR A 183 5.70 -10.76 5.96
N LEU A 184 4.97 -10.14 5.05
CA LEU A 184 4.50 -10.76 3.82
C LEU A 184 4.77 -9.80 2.67
N PHE A 185 5.45 -10.27 1.63
CA PHE A 185 5.69 -9.47 0.44
C PHE A 185 4.36 -9.07 -0.23
N LEU A 186 4.32 -7.85 -0.77
CA LEU A 186 3.16 -7.35 -1.51
C LEU A 186 2.84 -8.29 -2.69
N PRO A 187 1.60 -8.78 -2.83
CA PRO A 187 1.22 -9.65 -3.94
C PRO A 187 1.19 -8.85 -5.24
N TYR A 188 1.69 -9.44 -6.34
CA TYR A 188 1.65 -8.81 -7.65
C TYR A 188 1.61 -9.84 -8.80
N GLU A 189 0.95 -9.49 -9.89
CA GLU A 189 1.00 -10.25 -11.15
C GLU A 189 2.23 -9.86 -11.96
N THR A 190 3.35 -10.47 -11.67
CA THR A 190 4.65 -10.04 -12.21
C THR A 190 4.80 -10.24 -13.70
N GLU A 191 4.04 -11.12 -14.31
CA GLU A 191 4.03 -11.39 -15.76
C GLU A 191 2.96 -10.60 -16.54
N LYS A 192 2.24 -9.70 -15.86
CA LYS A 192 1.14 -8.92 -16.47
C LYS A 192 1.60 -8.00 -17.60
N TYR A 193 2.86 -7.58 -17.59
CA TYR A 193 3.37 -6.61 -18.55
C TYR A 193 4.49 -7.16 -19.40
N SER A 194 4.45 -6.84 -20.72
CA SER A 194 5.59 -7.03 -21.61
C SER A 194 6.71 -6.06 -21.25
N ILE A 195 7.94 -6.56 -21.23
CA ILE A 195 9.13 -5.77 -20.92
C ILE A 195 9.59 -5.03 -22.18
N LYS A 196 9.93 -3.75 -22.05
CA LYS A 196 10.62 -2.98 -23.09
C LYS A 196 12.00 -3.59 -23.33
N LYS A 197 12.26 -4.00 -24.56
CA LYS A 197 13.59 -4.46 -24.98
C LYS A 197 14.57 -3.28 -25.09
N GLY A 198 15.77 -3.47 -24.57
CA GLY A 198 16.84 -2.47 -24.66
C GLY A 198 16.67 -1.27 -23.72
N VAL A 199 17.43 -0.22 -23.98
CA VAL A 199 17.46 1.06 -23.26
C VAL A 199 17.33 2.19 -24.25
N SER A 200 16.63 3.25 -23.92
CA SER A 200 16.48 4.45 -24.76
C SER A 200 17.83 5.10 -25.05
N ASP A 201 18.00 5.77 -26.18
CA ASP A 201 19.22 6.52 -26.50
C ASP A 201 19.50 7.59 -25.45
N LEU A 202 18.50 8.38 -25.13
CA LEU A 202 18.44 9.24 -23.97
C LEU A 202 17.59 8.54 -22.90
N ILE A 203 18.18 8.18 -21.77
CA ILE A 203 17.49 7.43 -20.70
C ILE A 203 16.23 8.18 -20.25
N LYS A 204 15.10 7.49 -20.28
CA LYS A 204 13.81 8.01 -19.83
C LYS A 204 13.57 7.63 -18.37
N ILE A 205 13.43 8.64 -17.53
CA ILE A 205 13.19 8.51 -16.08
C ILE A 205 11.80 9.01 -15.77
N CYS A 206 11.01 8.22 -15.02
CA CYS A 206 9.70 8.67 -14.55
C CYS A 206 9.59 8.65 -13.02
N HIS A 207 8.73 9.55 -12.52
CA HIS A 207 8.31 9.64 -11.13
C HIS A 207 6.79 9.83 -11.09
N SER A 208 6.07 9.00 -10.31
CA SER A 208 4.60 9.03 -10.25
C SER A 208 4.12 9.06 -8.79
N PRO A 209 4.24 10.20 -8.09
CA PRO A 209 3.86 10.29 -6.69
C PRO A 209 2.34 10.39 -6.54
N THR A 210 1.78 9.62 -5.60
CA THR A 210 0.40 9.82 -5.11
C THR A 210 0.33 10.98 -4.11
N ASN A 211 1.43 11.25 -3.42
CA ASN A 211 1.60 12.37 -2.50
C ASN A 211 3.06 12.82 -2.52
N ARG A 212 3.30 14.05 -2.95
CA ARG A 212 4.65 14.62 -3.12
C ARG A 212 5.45 14.65 -1.83
N TYR A 213 4.81 14.99 -0.70
CA TYR A 213 5.49 15.09 0.59
C TYR A 213 6.09 13.75 1.02
N TYR A 214 5.28 12.68 1.01
CA TYR A 214 5.74 11.35 1.41
C TYR A 214 6.78 10.75 0.47
N LYS A 215 6.75 11.14 -0.79
CA LYS A 215 7.70 10.64 -1.80
C LYS A 215 8.99 11.48 -1.93
N GLY A 216 9.08 12.61 -1.22
CA GLY A 216 10.21 13.54 -1.35
C GLY A 216 10.31 14.15 -2.76
N SER A 217 9.15 14.32 -3.42
CA SER A 217 9.08 14.64 -4.85
C SER A 217 9.73 15.96 -5.22
N GLU A 218 9.73 16.96 -4.36
CA GLU A 218 10.30 18.29 -4.67
C GLU A 218 11.80 18.20 -4.97
N ASP A 219 12.57 17.44 -4.18
CA ASP A 219 13.98 17.22 -4.42
C ASP A 219 14.22 16.36 -5.69
N ILE A 220 13.38 15.33 -5.91
CA ILE A 220 13.45 14.48 -7.12
C ILE A 220 13.17 15.32 -8.38
N ILE A 221 12.08 16.08 -8.39
CA ILE A 221 11.66 16.91 -9.53
C ILE A 221 12.74 17.95 -9.85
N LYS A 222 13.28 18.62 -8.84
CA LYS A 222 14.34 19.62 -9.01
C LYS A 222 15.54 19.02 -9.74
N VAL A 223 16.09 17.93 -9.21
CA VAL A 223 17.28 17.29 -9.80
C VAL A 223 17.00 16.76 -11.21
N CYS A 224 15.86 16.10 -11.41
CA CYS A 224 15.54 15.52 -12.71
C CYS A 224 15.27 16.59 -13.79
N ASN A 225 14.59 17.69 -13.45
CA ASN A 225 14.38 18.79 -14.39
C ASN A 225 15.70 19.45 -14.81
N GLU A 226 16.63 19.67 -13.88
CA GLU A 226 17.95 20.22 -14.21
C GLU A 226 18.73 19.30 -15.16
N LEU A 227 18.67 17.98 -14.96
CA LEU A 227 19.35 17.01 -15.84
C LEU A 227 18.63 16.86 -17.22
N ASP A 228 17.30 16.99 -17.26
CA ASP A 228 16.53 17.03 -18.53
C ASP A 228 16.90 18.27 -19.35
N GLN A 229 16.95 19.46 -18.73
CA GLN A 229 17.38 20.70 -19.37
C GLN A 229 18.81 20.64 -19.91
N GLN A 230 19.69 19.89 -19.24
CA GLN A 230 21.06 19.64 -19.70
C GLN A 230 21.16 18.58 -20.82
N GLY A 231 20.04 17.96 -21.21
CA GLY A 231 20.00 16.90 -22.22
C GLY A 231 20.65 15.57 -21.78
N ILE A 232 20.81 15.36 -20.47
CA ILE A 232 21.45 14.15 -19.90
C ILE A 232 20.44 12.99 -19.81
N ILE A 233 19.17 13.31 -19.52
CA ILE A 233 18.06 12.36 -19.41
C ILE A 233 16.81 12.96 -20.05
N LYS A 234 15.76 12.13 -20.19
CA LYS A 234 14.39 12.59 -20.41
C LYS A 234 13.55 12.32 -19.16
N PHE A 235 13.06 13.37 -18.50
CA PHE A 235 12.26 13.26 -17.29
C PHE A 235 10.77 13.33 -17.57
N LEU A 236 9.99 12.45 -16.93
CA LEU A 236 8.52 12.41 -17.01
C LEU A 236 7.93 12.38 -15.60
N LEU A 237 7.36 13.50 -15.17
CA LEU A 237 6.53 13.57 -13.98
C LEU A 237 5.11 13.15 -14.33
N ILE A 238 4.57 12.15 -13.61
CA ILE A 238 3.26 11.55 -13.89
C ILE A 238 2.33 11.83 -12.71
N GLU A 239 1.47 12.82 -12.87
CA GLU A 239 0.49 13.22 -11.84
C GLU A 239 -0.89 13.47 -12.47
N GLY A 240 -1.97 13.31 -11.68
CA GLY A 240 -3.35 13.58 -12.10
C GLY A 240 -3.86 12.69 -13.23
N LYS A 241 -3.25 11.52 -13.43
CA LYS A 241 -3.60 10.58 -14.49
C LYS A 241 -4.29 9.33 -13.94
N SER A 242 -5.11 8.70 -14.77
CA SER A 242 -5.68 7.39 -14.49
C SER A 242 -4.59 6.31 -14.42
N GLN A 243 -4.84 5.21 -13.71
CA GLN A 243 -3.89 4.09 -13.60
C GLN A 243 -3.46 3.55 -14.97
N ASN A 244 -4.37 3.47 -15.94
CA ASN A 244 -4.07 3.00 -17.29
C ASN A 244 -3.10 3.94 -18.03
N GLU A 245 -3.25 5.25 -17.88
CA GLU A 245 -2.33 6.24 -18.46
C GLU A 245 -0.97 6.19 -17.79
N VAL A 246 -0.92 6.06 -16.45
CA VAL A 246 0.33 5.88 -15.69
C VAL A 246 1.10 4.67 -16.19
N ILE A 247 0.43 3.52 -16.33
CA ILE A 247 1.02 2.29 -16.85
C ILE A 247 1.56 2.48 -18.27
N LYS A 248 0.79 3.14 -19.16
CA LYS A 248 1.20 3.40 -20.54
C LYS A 248 2.48 4.24 -20.61
N ILE A 249 2.58 5.27 -19.79
CA ILE A 249 3.77 6.15 -19.75
C ILE A 249 4.96 5.39 -19.14
N LYS A 250 4.77 4.68 -18.02
CA LYS A 250 5.83 3.89 -17.38
C LYS A 250 6.45 2.87 -18.32
N LYS A 251 5.65 2.18 -19.15
CA LYS A 251 6.15 1.18 -20.10
C LYS A 251 7.19 1.71 -21.10
N ASP A 252 7.17 3.00 -21.38
CA ASP A 252 8.12 3.65 -22.30
C ASP A 252 9.38 4.15 -21.58
N CYS A 253 9.43 4.08 -20.25
CA CYS A 253 10.56 4.52 -19.44
C CYS A 253 11.60 3.41 -19.23
N ASP A 254 12.78 3.80 -18.78
CA ASP A 254 13.89 2.92 -18.45
C ASP A 254 14.12 2.82 -16.94
N VAL A 255 13.86 3.93 -16.24
CA VAL A 255 14.10 4.07 -14.80
C VAL A 255 12.84 4.66 -14.14
N TYR A 256 12.50 4.14 -12.99
CA TYR A 256 11.49 4.67 -12.08
C TYR A 256 12.13 5.13 -10.79
N ILE A 257 11.85 6.35 -10.35
CA ILE A 257 12.22 6.86 -9.03
C ILE A 257 10.99 6.79 -8.13
N ASP A 258 11.06 6.02 -7.03
CA ASP A 258 9.93 5.86 -6.12
C ASP A 258 9.91 6.95 -5.05
N GLN A 259 10.89 6.99 -4.16
CA GLN A 259 10.89 7.93 -3.04
C GLN A 259 12.27 8.19 -2.46
N ILE A 260 12.38 9.33 -1.74
CA ILE A 260 13.47 9.70 -0.85
C ILE A 260 12.89 10.26 0.45
N HIS A 261 13.71 10.35 1.52
CA HIS A 261 13.40 10.87 2.86
C HIS A 261 12.64 9.92 3.80
N ASN A 262 12.23 8.73 3.39
CA ASN A 262 11.57 7.72 4.25
C ASN A 262 10.40 8.25 5.11
N ARG A 263 9.64 9.25 4.59
CA ARG A 263 8.54 9.90 5.33
C ARG A 263 7.27 9.06 5.42
N GLY A 264 7.07 8.14 4.49
CA GLY A 264 5.84 7.33 4.38
C GLY A 264 6.01 5.86 4.74
N GLY A 265 7.18 5.46 5.19
CA GLY A 265 7.58 4.08 5.45
C GLY A 265 8.99 3.82 4.97
N TRP A 266 9.56 2.69 5.35
CA TRP A 266 10.93 2.34 4.99
C TRP A 266 10.97 1.62 3.65
N GLY A 267 11.77 2.11 2.70
CA GLY A 267 12.09 1.38 1.48
C GLY A 267 11.09 1.55 0.33
N TYR A 268 10.53 0.47 -0.18
CA TYR A 268 9.76 0.44 -1.40
C TYR A 268 8.28 0.09 -1.17
N GLY A 269 7.43 0.38 -2.15
CA GLY A 269 6.00 0.07 -2.11
C GLY A 269 5.48 -0.54 -3.43
N MET A 270 4.16 -0.65 -3.57
CA MET A 270 3.50 -1.24 -4.74
C MET A 270 3.94 -0.61 -6.07
N SER A 271 4.19 0.69 -6.11
CA SER A 271 4.68 1.37 -7.32
C SER A 271 6.07 0.91 -7.76
N SER A 272 6.93 0.54 -6.80
CA SER A 272 8.24 -0.05 -7.08
C SER A 272 8.11 -1.48 -7.63
N VAL A 273 7.22 -2.29 -7.02
CA VAL A 273 6.93 -3.66 -7.48
C VAL A 273 6.37 -3.63 -8.90
N GLU A 274 5.44 -2.72 -9.19
CA GLU A 274 4.90 -2.48 -10.52
C GLU A 274 6.00 -2.12 -11.53
N ALA A 275 6.87 -1.16 -11.18
CA ALA A 275 7.97 -0.73 -12.05
C ALA A 275 8.95 -1.88 -12.36
N LEU A 276 9.38 -2.64 -11.35
CA LEU A 276 10.22 -3.81 -11.54
C LEU A 276 9.55 -4.88 -12.42
N SER A 277 8.24 -5.10 -12.25
CA SER A 277 7.46 -6.03 -13.07
C SER A 277 7.40 -5.62 -14.54
N MET A 278 7.44 -4.31 -14.82
CA MET A 278 7.53 -3.74 -16.16
C MET A 278 8.95 -3.77 -16.73
N GLY A 279 9.95 -4.20 -15.96
CA GLY A 279 11.35 -4.20 -16.36
C GLY A 279 11.97 -2.82 -16.34
N LEU A 280 11.56 -1.93 -15.44
CA LEU A 280 12.24 -0.68 -15.18
C LEU A 280 13.29 -0.88 -14.08
N VAL A 281 14.39 -0.12 -14.16
CA VAL A 281 15.27 0.04 -13.00
C VAL A 281 14.54 0.86 -11.95
N CYS A 282 14.52 0.41 -10.70
CA CYS A 282 13.87 1.15 -9.63
C CYS A 282 14.90 1.77 -8.68
N MET A 283 14.76 3.08 -8.46
CA MET A 283 15.57 3.87 -7.54
C MET A 283 14.69 4.27 -6.35
N THR A 284 15.16 4.01 -5.13
CA THR A 284 14.43 4.35 -3.90
C THR A 284 15.40 4.45 -2.73
N GLU A 285 15.08 5.25 -1.72
CA GLU A 285 15.85 5.28 -0.48
C GLU A 285 15.51 4.06 0.38
N LEU A 286 16.55 3.31 0.75
CA LEU A 286 16.44 2.14 1.63
C LEU A 286 17.18 2.37 2.94
N VAL A 287 16.48 2.27 4.07
CA VAL A 287 17.16 2.29 5.36
C VAL A 287 18.06 1.06 5.53
N PRO A 288 19.18 1.14 6.28
CA PRO A 288 20.12 0.02 6.44
C PRO A 288 19.48 -1.27 6.96
N LYS A 289 18.45 -1.17 7.79
CA LYS A 289 17.68 -2.33 8.27
C LYS A 289 16.95 -3.04 7.13
N TYR A 290 16.44 -2.28 6.16
CA TYR A 290 15.75 -2.86 4.99
C TYR A 290 16.73 -3.56 4.06
N GLN A 291 17.90 -2.94 3.81
CA GLN A 291 18.95 -3.56 3.00
C GLN A 291 19.41 -4.90 3.57
N LYS A 292 19.52 -5.01 4.90
CA LYS A 292 19.83 -6.27 5.58
C LYS A 292 18.71 -7.30 5.48
N PHE A 293 17.46 -6.86 5.47
CA PHE A 293 16.29 -7.73 5.40
C PHE A 293 16.09 -8.36 4.01
N ILE A 294 16.40 -7.61 2.95
CA ILE A 294 16.34 -8.06 1.54
C ILE A 294 17.69 -7.88 0.85
N PRO A 295 18.73 -8.63 1.23
CA PRO A 295 20.11 -8.40 0.79
C PRO A 295 20.31 -8.58 -0.72
N ASP A 296 19.45 -9.35 -1.39
CA ASP A 296 19.45 -9.60 -2.84
C ASP A 296 18.58 -8.60 -3.64
N HIS A 297 18.16 -7.49 -3.04
CA HIS A 297 17.30 -6.51 -3.70
C HIS A 297 17.94 -5.85 -4.94
N PRO A 298 17.14 -5.57 -6.00
CA PRO A 298 17.64 -4.97 -7.24
C PRO A 298 17.70 -3.45 -7.21
N PHE A 299 17.16 -2.81 -6.17
CA PHE A 299 17.03 -1.36 -6.10
C PHE A 299 18.37 -0.64 -6.13
N ILE A 300 18.39 0.52 -6.78
CA ILE A 300 19.48 1.47 -6.63
C ILE A 300 19.13 2.36 -5.44
N ASP A 301 19.92 2.25 -4.38
CA ASP A 301 19.75 3.05 -3.18
C ASP A 301 20.16 4.50 -3.44
N ILE A 302 19.20 5.42 -3.19
CA ILE A 302 19.34 6.84 -3.40
C ILE A 302 18.90 7.62 -2.17
N ASN A 303 19.43 8.83 -2.06
CA ASN A 303 19.00 9.83 -1.11
C ASN A 303 19.17 11.23 -1.72
N LYS A 304 18.83 12.28 -0.99
CA LYS A 304 18.94 13.66 -1.46
C LYS A 304 20.36 14.01 -1.94
N THR A 305 21.41 13.47 -1.33
CA THR A 305 22.80 13.85 -1.61
C THR A 305 23.40 13.12 -2.81
N ASN A 306 23.02 11.85 -3.05
CA ASN A 306 23.58 11.03 -4.11
C ASN A 306 22.70 10.89 -5.37
N LEU A 307 21.43 11.37 -5.34
CA LEU A 307 20.46 11.20 -6.42
C LEU A 307 21.00 11.66 -7.78
N ARG A 308 21.56 12.87 -7.86
CA ARG A 308 22.14 13.44 -9.10
C ARG A 308 23.25 12.56 -9.66
N GLU A 309 24.19 12.18 -8.82
CA GLU A 309 25.34 11.35 -9.22
C GLU A 309 24.88 9.98 -9.75
N LYS A 310 23.96 9.33 -9.07
CA LYS A 310 23.42 8.02 -9.48
C LYS A 310 22.68 8.09 -10.81
N ILE A 311 21.90 9.15 -11.07
CA ILE A 311 21.24 9.35 -12.36
C ILE A 311 22.27 9.56 -13.48
N ILE A 312 23.25 10.41 -13.28
CA ILE A 312 24.33 10.64 -14.27
C ILE A 312 25.12 9.34 -14.52
N HIS A 313 25.39 8.56 -13.49
CA HIS A 313 26.06 7.27 -13.65
C HIS A 313 25.26 6.32 -14.54
N LEU A 314 23.94 6.19 -14.32
CA LEU A 314 23.07 5.36 -15.16
C LEU A 314 23.00 5.87 -16.60
N SER A 315 22.96 7.19 -16.82
CA SER A 315 22.88 7.76 -18.18
C SER A 315 24.10 7.43 -19.04
N LYS A 316 25.25 7.22 -18.40
CA LYS A 316 26.52 6.87 -19.06
C LYS A 316 26.76 5.36 -19.18
N ASN A 317 26.02 4.52 -18.47
CA ASN A 317 26.26 3.07 -18.34
C ASN A 317 25.01 2.26 -18.65
N LYS A 318 24.64 2.16 -19.94
CA LYS A 318 23.42 1.45 -20.39
C LYS A 318 23.45 -0.05 -20.09
N ASP A 319 24.61 -0.66 -20.03
CA ASP A 319 24.82 -2.06 -19.63
C ASP A 319 24.40 -2.31 -18.18
N ILE A 320 24.66 -1.36 -17.27
CA ILE A 320 24.18 -1.43 -15.88
C ILE A 320 22.65 -1.36 -15.86
N VAL A 321 22.04 -0.48 -16.67
CA VAL A 321 20.58 -0.38 -16.78
C VAL A 321 19.98 -1.71 -17.24
N LEU A 322 20.53 -2.33 -18.29
CA LEU A 322 20.06 -3.63 -18.80
C LEU A 322 20.14 -4.71 -17.72
N ARG A 323 21.29 -4.85 -17.07
CA ARG A 323 21.47 -5.84 -15.99
C ARG A 323 20.48 -5.62 -14.86
N LYS A 324 20.31 -4.38 -14.39
CA LYS A 324 19.39 -4.04 -13.31
C LYS A 324 17.92 -4.26 -13.66
N LYS A 325 17.52 -4.13 -14.93
CA LYS A 325 16.18 -4.52 -15.43
C LYS A 325 15.95 -6.02 -15.25
N ASP A 326 16.91 -6.85 -15.65
CA ASP A 326 16.84 -8.30 -15.53
C ASP A 326 16.82 -8.75 -14.06
N ASP A 327 17.70 -8.20 -13.23
CA ASP A 327 17.76 -8.46 -11.79
C ASP A 327 16.42 -8.10 -11.12
N GLY A 328 15.86 -6.95 -11.48
CA GLY A 328 14.57 -6.49 -10.97
C GLY A 328 13.44 -7.43 -11.30
N LYS A 329 13.37 -7.90 -12.55
CA LYS A 329 12.33 -8.83 -12.98
C LYS A 329 12.44 -10.18 -12.27
N LYS A 330 13.64 -10.72 -12.12
CA LYS A 330 13.89 -11.98 -11.41
C LYS A 330 13.51 -11.86 -9.94
N TRP A 331 13.90 -10.77 -9.30
CA TRP A 331 13.64 -10.52 -7.89
C TRP A 331 12.14 -10.37 -7.60
N VAL A 332 11.43 -9.55 -8.39
CA VAL A 332 10.00 -9.35 -8.17
C VAL A 332 9.21 -10.63 -8.43
N LYS A 333 9.61 -11.44 -9.41
CA LYS A 333 9.02 -12.76 -9.65
C LYS A 333 9.23 -13.72 -8.46
N LYS A 334 10.42 -13.71 -7.87
CA LYS A 334 10.76 -14.57 -6.72
C LYS A 334 9.95 -14.22 -5.46
N TYR A 335 9.72 -12.94 -5.18
CA TYR A 335 9.18 -12.50 -3.90
C TYR A 335 7.73 -11.99 -3.94
N HIS A 336 7.26 -11.53 -5.08
CA HIS A 336 5.98 -10.83 -5.20
C HIS A 336 4.95 -11.54 -6.07
N ASP A 337 5.36 -12.56 -6.83
CA ASP A 337 4.45 -13.24 -7.75
C ASP A 337 3.34 -13.99 -7.01
N ILE A 338 2.10 -13.84 -7.50
CA ILE A 338 0.90 -14.50 -6.93
C ILE A 338 0.65 -15.90 -7.47
N SER A 339 1.42 -16.36 -8.48
CA SER A 339 1.24 -17.68 -9.10
C SER A 339 1.78 -18.83 -8.24
#